data_88beed9e03324855fbf71a9f2650ce4e
#
_entry.id   88beed9e03324855fbf71a9f2650ce4e
#
_cell.length_a   1.000
_cell.length_b   1.000
_cell.length_c   1.000
_cell.angle_alpha   90.00
_cell.angle_beta   90.00
_cell.angle_gamma   90.00
#
_symmetry.space_group_name_H-M   'P 1'
#
loop_
_entity.id
_entity.type
_entity.pdbx_description
1 polymer ?
#
loop_
_entity_poly.entity_id
_entity_poly.type
_entity_poly.pdbx_seq_one_letter_code
_entity_poly.pdbx_strand_id
1 'polypeptide(L)'
;MAQSFNAAELIADDKKYVWHHLTQHKVFEKSDPTVFVEGKGMRIKDIYGKEYLDAVSGGVWTVNLGYGNETLVKAVSDQLMQLCYFANGFGNIPTIQFSKKLIEKMPGMSRVYLSNSGSEANEKAFKIVRQISQLKHGGKKYKIVYRNRDYHGTTITTLSACGQEERKNQYGPFTPGFVEFPACSEYRSPYPAGTTNLGEKFARSPHFWRLWKSRKSPLTASHMMCRSRLS
;
A
#
# COMPACT_ATOMS: atom_id res chain seq x y z
N MET A 1 16.06 -27.43 -15.06
CA MET A 1 15.10 -28.48 -15.47
C MET A 1 13.72 -27.86 -15.39
N ALA A 2 12.99 -27.81 -16.51
CA ALA A 2 11.58 -27.37 -16.47
C ALA A 2 10.81 -28.38 -15.63
N GLN A 3 10.20 -27.94 -14.54
CA GLN A 3 9.28 -28.79 -13.79
C GLN A 3 8.09 -29.11 -14.70
N SER A 4 7.88 -30.38 -15.00
CA SER A 4 6.66 -30.83 -15.65
C SER A 4 5.55 -30.83 -14.60
N PHE A 5 4.56 -29.96 -14.73
CA PHE A 5 3.39 -29.93 -13.87
C PHE A 5 2.13 -30.27 -14.67
N ASN A 6 1.19 -30.88 -13.99
CA ASN A 6 -0.15 -31.10 -14.55
C ASN A 6 -0.97 -29.81 -14.44
N ALA A 7 -1.14 -29.10 -15.54
CA ALA A 7 -1.84 -27.82 -15.55
C ALA A 7 -3.29 -27.93 -15.05
N ALA A 8 -4.02 -28.98 -15.43
CA ALA A 8 -5.41 -29.18 -15.03
C ALA A 8 -5.52 -29.42 -13.51
N GLU A 9 -4.60 -30.17 -12.94
CA GLU A 9 -4.54 -30.43 -11.50
C GLU A 9 -4.23 -29.15 -10.71
N LEU A 10 -3.21 -28.38 -11.12
CA LEU A 10 -2.86 -27.13 -10.47
C LEU A 10 -4.00 -26.08 -10.53
N ILE A 11 -4.72 -26.00 -11.65
CA ILE A 11 -5.88 -25.10 -11.76
C ILE A 11 -7.02 -25.56 -10.84
N ALA A 12 -7.24 -26.87 -10.75
CA ALA A 12 -8.26 -27.40 -9.84
C ALA A 12 -7.87 -27.14 -8.36
N ASP A 13 -6.62 -27.28 -8.02
CA ASP A 13 -6.09 -27.01 -6.68
C ASP A 13 -6.14 -25.50 -6.35
N ASP A 14 -5.82 -24.63 -7.31
CA ASP A 14 -5.95 -23.20 -7.15
C ASP A 14 -7.41 -22.82 -6.80
N LYS A 15 -8.37 -23.28 -7.58
CA LYS A 15 -9.80 -23.04 -7.32
C LYS A 15 -10.26 -23.55 -5.95
N LYS A 16 -9.67 -24.64 -5.48
CA LYS A 16 -10.06 -25.31 -4.24
C LYS A 16 -9.41 -24.73 -2.99
N TYR A 17 -8.13 -24.36 -3.08
CA TYR A 17 -7.31 -24.06 -1.91
C TYR A 17 -6.84 -22.62 -1.82
N VAL A 18 -6.85 -21.85 -2.92
CA VAL A 18 -6.34 -20.47 -2.92
C VAL A 18 -7.47 -19.46 -2.80
N TRP A 19 -7.37 -18.58 -1.81
CA TRP A 19 -8.24 -17.42 -1.73
C TRP A 19 -7.53 -16.22 -2.36
N HIS A 20 -7.91 -15.90 -3.59
CA HIS A 20 -7.33 -14.79 -4.33
C HIS A 20 -7.72 -13.44 -3.74
N HIS A 21 -6.71 -12.58 -3.51
CA HIS A 21 -6.89 -11.25 -2.98
C HIS A 21 -7.72 -10.38 -3.94
N LEU A 22 -8.69 -9.62 -3.40
CA LEU A 22 -9.57 -8.70 -4.14
C LEU A 22 -10.30 -9.31 -5.33
N THR A 23 -10.57 -10.60 -5.30
CA THR A 23 -11.23 -11.33 -6.38
C THR A 23 -12.57 -11.88 -5.92
N GLN A 24 -13.62 -11.71 -6.74
CA GLN A 24 -14.89 -12.38 -6.54
C GLN A 24 -14.76 -13.82 -7.05
N HIS A 25 -14.63 -14.80 -6.15
CA HIS A 25 -14.39 -16.19 -6.49
C HIS A 25 -15.45 -16.84 -7.38
N LYS A 26 -16.68 -16.31 -7.41
CA LYS A 26 -17.71 -16.74 -8.38
C LYS A 26 -17.28 -16.69 -9.85
N VAL A 27 -16.28 -15.87 -10.19
CA VAL A 27 -15.75 -15.83 -11.56
C VAL A 27 -15.14 -17.17 -11.95
N PHE A 28 -14.57 -17.89 -11.00
CA PHE A 28 -13.92 -19.19 -11.22
C PHE A 28 -14.92 -20.37 -11.35
N GLU A 29 -16.21 -20.14 -11.14
CA GLU A 29 -17.25 -21.11 -11.51
C GLU A 29 -17.42 -21.21 -13.05
N LYS A 30 -17.05 -20.14 -13.77
CA LYS A 30 -17.24 -20.01 -15.22
C LYS A 30 -15.96 -19.90 -16.02
N SER A 31 -14.83 -19.68 -15.36
CA SER A 31 -13.53 -19.53 -16.00
C SER A 31 -12.44 -20.10 -15.11
N ASP A 32 -11.28 -20.34 -15.68
CA ASP A 32 -10.11 -20.75 -14.93
C ASP A 32 -9.28 -19.53 -14.47
N PRO A 33 -8.62 -19.61 -13.31
CA PRO A 33 -7.61 -18.64 -12.93
C PRO A 33 -6.43 -18.70 -13.89
N THR A 34 -5.83 -17.56 -14.20
CA THR A 34 -4.59 -17.54 -14.97
C THR A 34 -3.43 -17.83 -14.03
N VAL A 35 -2.71 -18.91 -14.30
CA VAL A 35 -1.55 -19.32 -13.51
C VAL A 35 -0.28 -18.94 -14.27
N PHE A 36 0.53 -18.03 -13.74
CA PHE A 36 1.82 -17.64 -14.29
C PHE A 36 2.93 -18.52 -13.72
N VAL A 37 3.84 -18.98 -14.58
CA VAL A 37 4.88 -19.95 -14.20
C VAL A 37 6.30 -19.46 -14.45
N GLU A 38 6.48 -18.43 -15.29
CA GLU A 38 7.79 -17.92 -15.66
C GLU A 38 7.73 -16.42 -15.91
N GLY A 39 8.82 -15.70 -15.62
CA GLY A 39 8.99 -14.30 -15.98
C GLY A 39 10.44 -13.97 -16.29
N LYS A 40 10.67 -13.14 -17.32
CA LYS A 40 11.99 -12.60 -17.68
C LYS A 40 11.87 -11.18 -18.19
N GLY A 41 12.61 -10.26 -17.58
CA GLY A 41 12.48 -8.84 -17.89
C GLY A 41 11.05 -8.33 -17.67
N MET A 42 10.36 -7.91 -18.71
CA MET A 42 8.97 -7.46 -18.68
C MET A 42 7.97 -8.49 -19.24
N ARG A 43 8.39 -9.71 -19.50
CA ARG A 43 7.53 -10.75 -20.07
C ARG A 43 7.25 -11.83 -19.04
N ILE A 44 6.02 -12.31 -19.03
CA ILE A 44 5.55 -13.41 -18.19
C ILE A 44 4.89 -14.47 -19.07
N LYS A 45 4.92 -15.70 -18.61
CA LYS A 45 4.35 -16.86 -19.31
C LYS A 45 3.39 -17.58 -18.40
N ASP A 46 2.22 -17.91 -18.93
CA ASP A 46 1.25 -18.73 -18.20
C ASP A 46 1.56 -20.23 -18.29
N ILE A 47 0.79 -21.01 -17.56
CA ILE A 47 0.92 -22.48 -17.46
C ILE A 47 0.72 -23.20 -18.79
N TYR A 48 0.08 -22.55 -19.77
CA TYR A 48 -0.11 -23.07 -21.13
C TYR A 48 0.98 -22.61 -22.10
N GLY A 49 1.97 -21.83 -21.62
CA GLY A 49 3.08 -21.33 -22.42
C GLY A 49 2.78 -20.04 -23.17
N LYS A 50 1.61 -19.44 -22.98
CA LYS A 50 1.27 -18.15 -23.60
C LYS A 50 2.05 -17.03 -22.92
N GLU A 51 2.67 -16.18 -23.74
CA GLU A 51 3.42 -15.02 -23.26
C GLU A 51 2.57 -13.75 -23.21
N TYR A 52 2.86 -12.92 -22.20
CA TYR A 52 2.24 -11.62 -21.98
C TYR A 52 3.31 -10.57 -21.71
N LEU A 53 3.06 -9.34 -22.13
CA LEU A 53 3.81 -8.17 -21.67
C LEU A 53 3.21 -7.72 -20.33
N ASP A 54 4.00 -7.76 -19.26
CA ASP A 54 3.60 -7.23 -17.98
C ASP A 54 3.80 -5.72 -17.92
N ALA A 55 2.76 -4.97 -18.28
CA ALA A 55 2.75 -3.51 -18.25
C ALA A 55 2.40 -2.93 -16.86
N VAL A 56 2.14 -3.78 -15.86
CA VAL A 56 1.68 -3.38 -14.52
C VAL A 56 2.67 -3.77 -13.42
N SER A 57 3.84 -4.33 -13.80
CA SER A 57 4.92 -4.66 -12.85
C SER A 57 4.44 -5.62 -11.73
N GLY A 58 4.06 -6.84 -12.11
CA GLY A 58 3.55 -7.87 -11.19
C GLY A 58 2.09 -7.64 -10.78
N GLY A 59 1.32 -6.91 -11.59
CA GLY A 59 -0.09 -6.61 -11.35
C GLY A 59 -0.35 -5.48 -10.34
N VAL A 60 0.63 -5.14 -9.50
CA VAL A 60 0.50 -4.15 -8.41
C VAL A 60 1.77 -3.29 -8.21
N TRP A 61 2.51 -3.03 -9.28
CA TRP A 61 3.69 -2.13 -9.32
C TRP A 61 4.87 -2.56 -8.43
N THR A 62 5.11 -3.87 -8.30
CA THR A 62 6.09 -4.41 -7.34
C THR A 62 7.34 -4.98 -7.99
N VAL A 63 7.35 -5.23 -9.30
CA VAL A 63 8.47 -5.85 -10.04
C VAL A 63 9.17 -4.83 -10.94
N ASN A 64 9.55 -3.69 -10.39
CA ASN A 64 10.09 -2.55 -11.15
C ASN A 64 11.47 -2.81 -11.78
N LEU A 65 12.22 -3.80 -11.28
CA LEU A 65 13.52 -4.22 -11.84
C LEU A 65 13.38 -5.35 -12.88
N GLY A 66 12.14 -5.76 -13.19
CA GLY A 66 11.87 -6.90 -14.06
C GLY A 66 12.04 -8.24 -13.38
N TYR A 67 11.54 -9.27 -14.05
CA TYR A 67 11.65 -10.67 -13.62
C TYR A 67 13.04 -11.23 -13.92
N GLY A 68 13.51 -12.16 -13.08
CA GLY A 68 14.77 -12.89 -13.31
C GLY A 68 16.02 -12.01 -13.24
N ASN A 69 16.02 -10.96 -12.42
CA ASN A 69 17.21 -10.12 -12.21
C ASN A 69 18.30 -10.89 -11.45
N GLU A 70 19.29 -11.35 -12.16
CA GLU A 70 20.36 -12.21 -11.63
C GLU A 70 21.18 -11.54 -10.53
N THR A 71 21.43 -10.23 -10.65
CA THR A 71 22.16 -9.47 -9.61
C THR A 71 21.40 -9.45 -8.29
N LEU A 72 20.08 -9.22 -8.36
CA LEU A 72 19.20 -9.24 -7.18
C LEU A 72 19.13 -10.64 -6.58
N VAL A 73 18.91 -11.65 -7.42
CA VAL A 73 18.82 -13.06 -6.98
C VAL A 73 20.11 -13.48 -6.28
N LYS A 74 21.27 -13.16 -6.87
CA LYS A 74 22.56 -13.49 -6.25
C LYS A 74 22.75 -12.78 -4.90
N ALA A 75 22.46 -11.50 -4.83
CA ALA A 75 22.63 -10.74 -3.58
C ALA A 75 21.73 -11.27 -2.45
N VAL A 76 20.48 -11.64 -2.77
CA VAL A 76 19.54 -12.24 -1.80
C VAL A 76 20.03 -13.62 -1.37
N SER A 77 20.45 -14.46 -2.31
CA SER A 77 20.96 -15.82 -2.03
C SER A 77 22.19 -15.78 -1.14
N ASP A 78 23.18 -14.93 -1.47
CA ASP A 78 24.40 -14.79 -0.68
C ASP A 78 24.08 -14.32 0.76
N GLN A 79 23.15 -13.38 0.92
CA GLN A 79 22.75 -12.90 2.24
C GLN A 79 22.00 -13.97 3.05
N LEU A 80 21.14 -14.75 2.42
CA LEU A 80 20.42 -15.85 3.09
C LEU A 80 21.38 -16.93 3.61
N MET A 81 22.46 -17.20 2.89
CA MET A 81 23.50 -18.14 3.32
C MET A 81 24.34 -17.61 4.49
N GLN A 82 24.49 -16.28 4.61
CA GLN A 82 25.25 -15.68 5.71
C GLN A 82 24.40 -15.53 6.98
N LEU A 83 23.25 -14.89 6.85
CA LEU A 83 22.33 -14.59 7.94
C LEU A 83 20.94 -14.32 7.36
N CYS A 84 20.08 -15.31 7.40
CA CYS A 84 18.72 -15.21 6.85
C CYS A 84 17.80 -14.36 7.70
N TYR A 85 17.97 -14.38 9.03
CA TYR A 85 17.13 -13.63 9.96
C TYR A 85 17.84 -13.40 11.30
N PHE A 86 17.58 -12.24 11.90
CA PHE A 86 17.80 -11.99 13.31
C PHE A 86 16.78 -10.97 13.84
N ALA A 87 16.41 -11.05 15.12
CA ALA A 87 15.37 -10.23 15.72
C ALA A 87 15.68 -8.73 15.64
N ASN A 88 14.65 -7.90 15.38
CA ASN A 88 14.76 -6.46 15.14
C ASN A 88 15.30 -5.62 16.32
N GLY A 89 15.50 -6.19 17.49
CA GLY A 89 16.21 -5.54 18.61
C GLY A 89 17.73 -5.44 18.41
N PHE A 90 18.25 -6.11 17.38
CA PHE A 90 19.66 -6.16 17.02
C PHE A 90 19.91 -5.58 15.63
N GLY A 91 21.12 -5.14 15.38
CA GLY A 91 21.52 -4.64 14.06
C GLY A 91 22.00 -5.77 13.15
N ASN A 92 21.83 -5.59 11.83
CA ASN A 92 22.47 -6.40 10.80
C ASN A 92 22.98 -5.49 9.68
N ILE A 93 23.99 -5.96 8.94
CA ILE A 93 24.70 -5.15 7.94
C ILE A 93 23.76 -4.63 6.85
N PRO A 94 22.92 -5.43 6.19
CA PRO A 94 22.03 -4.94 5.14
C PRO A 94 21.06 -3.85 5.64
N THR A 95 20.46 -4.03 6.80
CA THR A 95 19.53 -3.03 7.37
C THR A 95 20.23 -1.70 7.65
N ILE A 96 21.44 -1.73 8.22
CA ILE A 96 22.21 -0.52 8.54
C ILE A 96 22.58 0.23 7.24
N GLN A 97 23.13 -0.49 6.27
CA GLN A 97 23.57 0.10 5.00
C GLN A 97 22.39 0.64 4.18
N PHE A 98 21.29 -0.10 4.11
CA PHE A 98 20.07 0.33 3.43
C PHE A 98 19.49 1.58 4.09
N SER A 99 19.35 1.58 5.41
CA SER A 99 18.78 2.72 6.15
C SER A 99 19.62 3.98 5.96
N LYS A 100 20.95 3.87 5.97
CA LYS A 100 21.85 5.00 5.67
C LYS A 100 21.58 5.57 4.28
N LYS A 101 21.64 4.71 3.24
CA LYS A 101 21.40 5.13 1.84
C LYS A 101 20.02 5.74 1.63
N LEU A 102 19.00 5.22 2.31
CA LEU A 102 17.64 5.74 2.20
C LEU A 102 17.54 7.14 2.80
N ILE A 103 18.06 7.35 4.00
CA ILE A 103 18.05 8.65 4.69
C ILE A 103 18.82 9.72 3.91
N GLU A 104 19.95 9.38 3.29
CA GLU A 104 20.70 10.29 2.42
C GLU A 104 19.87 10.84 1.24
N LYS A 105 18.83 10.09 0.81
CA LYS A 105 17.92 10.49 -0.27
C LYS A 105 16.60 11.11 0.21
N MET A 106 16.39 11.19 1.52
CA MET A 106 15.16 11.70 2.13
C MET A 106 15.43 12.88 3.07
N PRO A 107 15.63 14.10 2.54
CA PRO A 107 15.91 15.28 3.35
C PRO A 107 14.86 15.50 4.44
N GLY A 108 15.31 15.77 5.65
CA GLY A 108 14.44 15.98 6.82
C GLY A 108 14.03 14.71 7.57
N MET A 109 14.40 13.52 7.07
CA MET A 109 14.24 12.26 7.79
C MET A 109 15.54 11.89 8.52
N SER A 110 15.43 11.17 9.64
CA SER A 110 16.60 10.80 10.46
C SER A 110 16.72 9.31 10.74
N ARG A 111 15.63 8.56 10.64
CA ARG A 111 15.62 7.13 10.96
C ARG A 111 14.62 6.37 10.09
N VAL A 112 14.87 5.08 9.91
CA VAL A 112 14.01 4.15 9.18
C VAL A 112 13.42 3.13 10.15
N TYR A 113 12.14 2.86 10.02
CA TYR A 113 11.47 1.77 10.72
C TYR A 113 10.89 0.80 9.69
N LEU A 114 11.57 -0.32 9.48
CA LEU A 114 11.23 -1.31 8.46
C LEU A 114 9.98 -2.12 8.83
N SER A 115 9.26 -2.54 7.80
CA SER A 115 8.05 -3.37 7.90
C SER A 115 8.03 -4.36 6.73
N ASN A 116 7.23 -5.42 6.83
CA ASN A 116 7.10 -6.43 5.78
C ASN A 116 6.06 -6.05 4.72
N SER A 117 5.18 -5.10 5.02
CA SER A 117 4.14 -4.65 4.10
C SER A 117 3.81 -3.18 4.27
N GLY A 118 3.13 -2.59 3.27
CA GLY A 118 2.60 -1.23 3.37
C GLY A 118 1.55 -1.08 4.48
N SER A 119 0.72 -2.10 4.71
CA SER A 119 -0.24 -2.12 5.83
C SER A 119 0.48 -2.00 7.17
N GLU A 120 1.51 -2.80 7.42
CA GLU A 120 2.31 -2.71 8.65
C GLU A 120 3.02 -1.37 8.80
N ALA A 121 3.55 -0.82 7.71
CA ALA A 121 4.20 0.49 7.73
C ALA A 121 3.21 1.59 8.14
N ASN A 122 1.99 1.58 7.60
CA ASN A 122 0.93 2.52 7.97
C ASN A 122 0.45 2.31 9.41
N GLU A 123 0.28 1.06 9.88
CA GLU A 123 -0.05 0.77 11.28
C GLU A 123 1.00 1.37 12.23
N LYS A 124 2.30 1.20 11.91
CA LYS A 124 3.39 1.80 12.69
C LYS A 124 3.32 3.32 12.67
N ALA A 125 3.07 3.93 11.52
CA ALA A 125 2.92 5.38 11.38
C ALA A 125 1.74 5.91 12.22
N PHE A 126 0.58 5.26 12.18
CA PHE A 126 -0.57 5.63 13.00
C PHE A 126 -0.30 5.50 14.49
N LYS A 127 0.38 4.44 14.91
CA LYS A 127 0.81 4.26 16.32
C LYS A 127 1.75 5.37 16.77
N ILE A 128 2.78 5.69 15.97
CA ILE A 128 3.75 6.75 16.29
C ILE A 128 3.05 8.10 16.43
N VAL A 129 2.18 8.46 15.48
CA VAL A 129 1.44 9.74 15.52
C VAL A 129 0.55 9.82 16.75
N ARG A 130 -0.15 8.74 17.11
CA ARG A 130 -0.98 8.67 18.32
C ARG A 130 -0.15 8.74 19.60
N GLN A 131 1.01 8.09 19.63
CA GLN A 131 1.94 8.18 20.76
C GLN A 131 2.48 9.61 20.95
N ILE A 132 2.88 10.27 19.86
CA ILE A 132 3.29 11.68 19.89
C ILE A 132 2.14 12.56 20.40
N SER A 133 0.93 12.31 19.95
CA SER A 133 -0.26 13.03 20.43
C SER A 133 -0.47 12.83 21.92
N GLN A 134 -0.30 11.61 22.41
CA GLN A 134 -0.44 11.31 23.83
C GLN A 134 0.60 12.08 24.66
N LEU A 135 1.88 12.03 24.23
CA LEU A 135 2.98 12.65 24.97
C LEU A 135 2.95 14.19 24.92
N LYS A 136 2.60 14.77 23.78
CA LYS A 136 2.68 16.23 23.57
C LYS A 136 1.36 16.95 23.72
N HIS A 137 0.21 16.26 23.59
CA HIS A 137 -1.11 16.87 23.52
C HIS A 137 -2.17 16.16 24.37
N GLY A 138 -1.75 15.30 25.32
CA GLY A 138 -2.68 14.55 26.19
C GLY A 138 -3.70 13.71 25.40
N GLY A 139 -3.30 13.15 24.24
CA GLY A 139 -4.14 12.32 23.38
C GLY A 139 -5.21 13.08 22.58
N LYS A 140 -5.28 14.41 22.69
CA LYS A 140 -6.35 15.20 22.05
C LYS A 140 -6.26 15.24 20.51
N LYS A 141 -5.07 15.09 19.94
CA LYS A 141 -4.82 15.13 18.50
C LYS A 141 -4.69 13.71 17.92
N TYR A 142 -5.75 12.91 17.93
CA TYR A 142 -5.72 11.51 17.52
C TYR A 142 -6.35 11.23 16.14
N LYS A 143 -7.03 12.23 15.55
CA LYS A 143 -7.68 12.07 14.25
C LYS A 143 -6.63 11.99 13.13
N ILE A 144 -6.86 11.10 12.18
CA ILE A 144 -6.06 10.90 10.99
C ILE A 144 -6.96 11.18 9.79
N VAL A 145 -6.52 12.07 8.91
CA VAL A 145 -7.25 12.39 7.68
C VAL A 145 -6.74 11.51 6.56
N TYR A 146 -7.65 10.91 5.81
CA TYR A 146 -7.37 10.16 4.60
C TYR A 146 -8.20 10.72 3.44
N ARG A 147 -7.76 10.49 2.22
CA ARG A 147 -8.41 11.03 1.04
C ARG A 147 -9.35 9.98 0.42
N ASN A 148 -10.50 10.43 -0.06
CA ASN A 148 -11.39 9.59 -0.87
C ASN A 148 -10.61 8.98 -2.05
N ARG A 149 -10.86 7.72 -2.37
CA ARG A 149 -10.18 6.87 -3.37
C ARG A 149 -8.74 6.44 -3.04
N ASP A 150 -8.16 6.86 -1.92
CA ASP A 150 -6.83 6.39 -1.50
C ASP A 150 -6.89 4.96 -0.94
N TYR A 151 -5.79 4.24 -1.13
CA TYR A 151 -5.57 2.91 -0.57
C TYR A 151 -4.39 2.94 0.41
N HIS A 152 -4.60 2.43 1.62
CA HIS A 152 -3.58 2.44 2.68
C HIS A 152 -3.32 1.07 3.31
N GLY A 153 -4.02 0.04 2.90
CA GLY A 153 -3.79 -1.33 3.37
C GLY A 153 -5.06 -2.13 3.63
N THR A 154 -4.87 -3.36 4.10
CA THR A 154 -5.95 -4.35 4.29
C THR A 154 -6.20 -4.76 5.74
N THR A 155 -5.41 -4.27 6.70
CA THR A 155 -5.72 -4.44 8.12
C THR A 155 -6.90 -3.54 8.51
N ILE A 156 -7.62 -3.87 9.56
CA ILE A 156 -8.79 -3.09 9.98
C ILE A 156 -8.46 -1.61 10.17
N THR A 157 -7.32 -1.28 10.78
CA THR A 157 -6.95 0.13 11.00
C THR A 157 -6.53 0.81 9.68
N THR A 158 -5.75 0.17 8.83
CA THR A 158 -5.39 0.76 7.53
C THR A 158 -6.56 0.83 6.58
N LEU A 159 -7.47 -0.14 6.64
CA LEU A 159 -8.73 -0.12 5.89
C LEU A 159 -9.63 1.03 6.36
N SER A 160 -9.60 1.37 7.66
CA SER A 160 -10.30 2.55 8.20
C SER A 160 -9.83 3.86 7.57
N ALA A 161 -8.58 3.91 7.08
CA ALA A 161 -7.98 5.03 6.35
C ALA A 161 -8.19 4.95 4.83
N CYS A 162 -8.79 3.89 4.29
CA CYS A 162 -9.03 3.76 2.85
C CYS A 162 -10.29 4.52 2.43
N GLY A 163 -10.20 5.22 1.30
CA GLY A 163 -11.32 5.95 0.68
C GLY A 163 -11.99 5.17 -0.47
N GLN A 164 -11.79 3.87 -0.54
CA GLN A 164 -12.38 2.96 -1.53
C GLN A 164 -13.49 2.16 -0.86
N GLU A 165 -14.73 2.65 -0.94
CA GLU A 165 -15.88 2.07 -0.23
C GLU A 165 -16.13 0.60 -0.61
N GLU A 166 -15.88 0.23 -1.86
CA GLU A 166 -15.98 -1.15 -2.35
C GLU A 166 -15.07 -2.12 -1.59
N ARG A 167 -13.97 -1.64 -1.01
CA ARG A 167 -13.04 -2.43 -0.20
C ARG A 167 -13.40 -2.47 1.28
N LYS A 168 -14.27 -1.58 1.72
CA LYS A 168 -14.69 -1.42 3.12
C LYS A 168 -16.01 -2.13 3.42
N ASN A 169 -16.82 -2.33 2.38
CA ASN A 169 -18.16 -2.89 2.54
C ASN A 169 -18.12 -4.23 3.29
N GLN A 170 -18.95 -4.35 4.32
CA GLN A 170 -19.13 -5.53 5.18
C GLN A 170 -17.96 -5.88 6.14
N TYR A 171 -16.90 -5.04 6.23
CA TYR A 171 -15.75 -5.30 7.11
C TYR A 171 -15.74 -4.51 8.42
N GLY A 172 -16.77 -3.67 8.67
CA GLY A 172 -16.89 -2.93 9.93
C GLY A 172 -17.14 -3.82 11.16
N PRO A 173 -17.00 -3.28 12.38
CA PRO A 173 -16.72 -1.86 12.69
C PRO A 173 -15.26 -1.47 12.46
N PHE A 174 -15.06 -0.21 12.04
CA PHE A 174 -13.73 0.34 11.77
C PHE A 174 -13.10 1.03 12.98
N THR A 175 -11.78 1.18 12.94
CA THR A 175 -11.03 1.91 13.97
C THR A 175 -11.46 3.38 14.00
N PRO A 176 -11.85 3.92 15.17
CA PRO A 176 -12.30 5.32 15.27
C PRO A 176 -11.17 6.32 15.08
N GLY A 177 -11.56 7.54 14.67
CA GLY A 177 -10.63 8.67 14.52
C GLY A 177 -10.08 8.87 13.12
N PHE A 178 -10.54 8.13 12.12
CA PHE A 178 -10.24 8.37 10.71
C PHE A 178 -11.31 9.25 10.08
N VAL A 179 -10.90 10.27 9.31
CA VAL A 179 -11.78 11.28 8.71
C VAL A 179 -11.47 11.40 7.23
N GLU A 180 -12.49 11.21 6.40
CA GLU A 180 -12.34 11.31 4.96
C GLU A 180 -12.22 12.76 4.49
N PHE A 181 -11.33 13.00 3.54
CA PHE A 181 -11.16 14.23 2.77
C PHE A 181 -11.49 13.96 1.30
N PRO A 182 -12.12 14.90 0.57
CA PRO A 182 -12.43 14.72 -0.84
C PRO A 182 -11.20 14.41 -1.70
N ALA A 183 -11.38 13.60 -2.74
CA ALA A 183 -10.33 13.39 -3.74
C ALA A 183 -10.07 14.69 -4.50
N CYS A 184 -8.82 15.13 -4.56
CA CYS A 184 -8.40 16.31 -5.33
C CYS A 184 -8.18 15.90 -6.80
N SER A 185 -9.26 15.55 -7.50
CA SER A 185 -9.24 15.12 -8.90
C SER A 185 -10.00 16.12 -9.77
N GLU A 186 -9.32 16.64 -10.80
CA GLU A 186 -9.97 17.53 -11.78
C GLU A 186 -10.95 16.77 -12.65
N TYR A 187 -10.61 15.57 -13.08
CA TYR A 187 -11.40 14.75 -14.00
C TYR A 187 -12.82 14.42 -13.49
N ARG A 188 -12.95 14.18 -12.17
CA ARG A 188 -14.26 13.91 -11.52
C ARG A 188 -14.50 14.88 -10.39
N SER A 189 -14.21 16.17 -10.65
CA SER A 189 -14.40 17.23 -9.68
C SER A 189 -15.90 17.44 -9.39
N PRO A 190 -16.29 17.64 -8.13
CA PRO A 190 -17.62 18.13 -7.78
C PRO A 190 -17.83 19.60 -8.17
N TYR A 191 -16.80 20.28 -8.62
CA TYR A 191 -16.83 21.66 -9.09
C TYR A 191 -16.93 21.69 -10.62
N PRO A 192 -17.56 22.74 -11.22
CA PRO A 192 -17.70 22.88 -12.66
C PRO A 192 -16.35 22.85 -13.40
N ALA A 193 -16.35 22.35 -14.63
CA ALA A 193 -15.18 22.38 -15.50
C ALA A 193 -14.69 23.84 -15.68
N GLY A 194 -13.37 24.03 -15.74
CA GLY A 194 -12.73 25.35 -15.81
C GLY A 194 -12.69 26.11 -14.49
N THR A 195 -13.08 25.48 -13.38
CA THR A 195 -12.94 26.08 -12.04
C THR A 195 -11.48 26.41 -11.73
N THR A 196 -11.20 27.69 -11.50
CA THR A 196 -9.88 28.15 -11.04
C THR A 196 -9.69 27.86 -9.54
N ASN A 197 -8.44 27.74 -9.08
CA ASN A 197 -8.09 27.50 -7.67
C ASN A 197 -8.75 26.23 -7.09
N LEU A 198 -8.81 25.17 -7.88
CA LEU A 198 -9.49 23.92 -7.52
C LEU A 198 -8.93 23.31 -6.23
N GLY A 199 -7.61 23.36 -6.03
CA GLY A 199 -6.96 22.89 -4.79
C GLY A 199 -7.46 23.63 -3.55
N GLU A 200 -7.61 24.94 -3.62
CA GLU A 200 -8.15 25.75 -2.52
C GLU A 200 -9.63 25.43 -2.23
N LYS A 201 -10.43 25.23 -3.28
CA LYS A 201 -11.84 24.82 -3.12
C LYS A 201 -11.97 23.46 -2.46
N PHE A 202 -11.13 22.49 -2.83
CA PHE A 202 -11.07 21.21 -2.13
C PHE A 202 -10.66 21.38 -0.67
N ALA A 203 -9.62 22.18 -0.39
CA ALA A 203 -9.15 22.43 0.97
C ALA A 203 -10.23 23.11 1.84
N ARG A 204 -11.10 23.91 1.26
CA ARG A 204 -12.22 24.59 1.93
C ARG A 204 -13.54 23.81 1.87
N SER A 205 -13.53 22.54 1.45
CA SER A 205 -14.74 21.71 1.33
C SER A 205 -15.61 21.79 2.61
N PRO A 206 -16.89 22.21 2.50
CA PRO A 206 -17.79 22.33 3.65
C PRO A 206 -18.03 20.99 4.36
N HIS A 207 -18.01 19.88 3.61
CA HIS A 207 -18.15 18.54 4.15
C HIS A 207 -16.99 18.22 5.11
N PHE A 208 -15.75 18.42 4.67
CA PHE A 208 -14.57 18.23 5.48
C PHE A 208 -14.60 19.09 6.75
N TRP A 209 -14.91 20.38 6.63
CA TRP A 209 -14.95 21.30 7.77
C TRP A 209 -16.07 20.99 8.75
N ARG A 210 -17.22 20.47 8.29
CA ARG A 210 -18.29 19.96 9.18
C ARG A 210 -17.82 18.78 10.00
N LEU A 211 -17.21 17.77 9.36
CA LEU A 211 -16.64 16.60 10.05
C LEU A 211 -15.50 17.00 10.99
N TRP A 212 -14.75 18.03 10.60
CA TRP A 212 -13.72 18.60 11.43
C TRP A 212 -14.28 19.26 12.70
N LYS A 213 -15.26 20.14 12.56
CA LYS A 213 -15.84 20.93 13.64
C LYS A 213 -16.76 20.14 14.57
N SER A 214 -17.45 19.12 14.05
CA SER A 214 -18.46 18.35 14.77
C SER A 214 -17.93 17.52 15.95
N ARG A 215 -16.62 17.39 16.07
CA ARG A 215 -15.97 16.70 17.20
C ARG A 215 -14.91 17.63 17.79
N LYS A 216 -15.16 18.13 18.99
CA LYS A 216 -14.31 19.08 19.75
C LYS A 216 -12.88 18.57 20.05
N SER A 217 -12.08 18.19 19.05
CA SER A 217 -10.67 17.89 19.26
C SER A 217 -9.81 18.35 18.09
N PRO A 218 -8.64 18.94 18.34
CA PRO A 218 -7.75 19.45 17.31
C PRO A 218 -7.15 18.32 16.47
N LEU A 219 -6.95 18.55 15.17
CA LEU A 219 -6.30 17.61 14.25
C LEU A 219 -4.82 17.46 14.55
N THR A 220 -4.33 16.24 14.41
CA THR A 220 -2.95 16.01 14.00
C THR A 220 -2.94 16.08 12.49
N ALA A 221 -2.53 17.20 11.93
CA ALA A 221 -2.29 17.28 10.51
C ALA A 221 -1.15 16.33 10.16
N SER A 222 -1.42 15.32 9.33
CA SER A 222 -0.39 14.71 8.53
C SER A 222 0.03 15.73 7.46
N HIS A 223 0.69 16.82 7.87
CA HIS A 223 1.33 17.78 6.95
C HIS A 223 2.42 17.13 6.09
N MET A 224 2.68 15.84 6.30
CA MET A 224 3.78 15.12 5.66
C MET A 224 3.45 14.52 4.30
N MET A 225 2.17 14.39 3.91
CA MET A 225 1.83 13.76 2.62
C MET A 225 1.34 14.72 1.53
N CYS A 226 1.20 16.02 1.78
CA CYS A 226 0.68 16.95 0.79
C CYS A 226 1.65 18.08 0.39
N ARG A 227 2.95 17.97 0.70
CA ARG A 227 4.00 18.86 0.18
C ARG A 227 4.81 18.22 -0.93
N SER A 228 4.20 17.49 -1.84
CA SER A 228 4.86 17.15 -3.10
C SER A 228 4.13 17.81 -4.26
N ARG A 229 4.71 18.93 -4.68
CA ARG A 229 4.57 19.56 -5.99
C ARG A 229 3.25 20.26 -6.30
N LEU A 230 3.19 21.53 -5.92
CA LEU A 230 2.65 22.58 -6.76
C LEU A 230 3.80 23.57 -6.98
N SER A 231 4.59 23.33 -8.01
CA SER A 231 5.38 24.30 -8.78
C SER A 231 5.11 24.03 -10.22
#